data_3c5b96e25b65d1e4f76659f18186a2e7
#
_entry.id   3c5b96e25b65d1e4f76659f18186a2e7
#
_cell.length_a   1.000
_cell.length_b   1.000
_cell.length_c   1.000
_cell.angle_alpha   90.00
_cell.angle_beta   90.00
_cell.angle_gamma   90.00
#
_symmetry.space_group_name_H-M   'P 1'
#
loop_
_entity.id
_entity.type
_entity.pdbx_description
1 polymer ?
#
loop_
_entity_poly.entity_id
_entity_poly.type
_entity_poly.pdbx_seq_one_letter_code
_entity_poly.pdbx_strand_id
1 'polypeptide(L)'
;MQVVLSVINSKYIHTGLGLRYVGEYAKAQGHDVVLIEETINTPILAVLERIMSYKAQAYGFSVHIWNKPFVFRLIRMLRKLRPDAIIMIGGPEVAFDAERIFFELPQADYIIQGEGELVVSELLAALEQGGAIPAHVAYCKDDKVELNGGVTVVEDMDKLPFPYPDLEQTVAEHKIVYYECTRGCPFRCAYCLSGISRTVRKRSLELVLRDMDRFIAAGVPLVKFVDRTYNLDERYFLPMMRYLAQADTLATFHFEIKADMLSAEVLDFLATVPKGRFQMEIGIQSTHQPTLKAINRQDNWEKLAANVKRLLSFGNMHIHVDLIAGLPYEDLPTFAKSFNDVYGLEADMLQLGFLKVLPGTQMRKETEKHGLLYMDEPPYEILATKYMPYEDMQYLKHLDNILDQTANSGNFKHTLKALLRASKLDAFAFYRQLTNWWVQAGHYPQSHNAKGVAAILLQFIEENYSEKRAELLEILRFDVFCDIPQWRPEWLEWNTEKIFEVTSAFWRNEELVAQYIPEYKFSSWRQIHKFYPIELFKADWQTGEQKNLYVMLDNKSEEKRLLVLPLEKN
;
A
#
# COMPACT_ATOMS: atom_id res chain seq x y z
N MET A 1 36.59 12.20 5.39
CA MET A 1 35.57 12.72 6.34
C MET A 1 34.52 11.62 6.57
N GLN A 2 34.21 11.26 7.84
CA GLN A 2 33.15 10.31 8.12
C GLN A 2 31.79 11.00 8.06
N VAL A 3 30.82 10.36 7.40
CA VAL A 3 29.48 10.88 7.16
C VAL A 3 28.43 9.89 7.66
N VAL A 4 27.45 10.34 8.43
CA VAL A 4 26.26 9.56 8.78
C VAL A 4 25.09 10.04 7.93
N LEU A 5 24.53 9.14 7.13
CA LEU A 5 23.28 9.38 6.38
C LEU A 5 22.13 8.64 7.06
N SER A 6 21.05 9.35 7.36
CA SER A 6 19.93 8.80 8.14
C SER A 6 18.59 8.98 7.45
N VAL A 7 17.75 7.94 7.50
CA VAL A 7 16.34 8.02 7.17
C VAL A 7 15.50 7.51 8.34
N ILE A 8 14.43 8.24 8.64
CA ILE A 8 13.45 7.85 9.65
C ILE A 8 12.19 7.38 8.92
N ASN A 9 12.00 6.08 8.85
CA ASN A 9 10.90 5.43 8.14
C ASN A 9 9.56 5.56 8.92
N SER A 10 8.44 5.44 8.22
CA SER A 10 7.11 5.48 8.84
C SER A 10 6.83 4.26 9.72
N LYS A 11 7.33 3.07 9.33
CA LYS A 11 7.24 1.81 10.08
C LYS A 11 8.54 1.02 9.96
N TYR A 12 8.76 0.09 10.89
CA TYR A 12 9.96 -0.77 10.93
C TYR A 12 10.16 -1.59 9.64
N ILE A 13 9.07 -2.08 9.06
CA ILE A 13 9.12 -2.95 7.88
C ILE A 13 9.61 -2.26 6.59
N HIS A 14 9.71 -0.93 6.57
CA HIS A 14 10.14 -0.19 5.39
C HIS A 14 11.65 0.00 5.33
N THR A 15 12.20 -0.05 4.12
CA THR A 15 13.57 0.35 3.81
C THR A 15 13.60 1.71 3.11
N GLY A 16 14.65 2.49 3.33
CA GLY A 16 14.81 3.83 2.76
C GLY A 16 15.53 3.83 1.42
N LEU A 17 14.90 3.31 0.34
CA LEU A 17 15.51 3.09 -0.97
C LEU A 17 16.34 4.28 -1.47
N GLY A 18 15.80 5.51 -1.45
CA GLY A 18 16.51 6.68 -1.94
C GLY A 18 17.81 6.96 -1.19
N LEU A 19 17.79 6.87 0.16
CA LEU A 19 18.99 7.07 0.96
C LEU A 19 20.00 5.93 0.77
N ARG A 20 19.54 4.69 0.56
CA ARG A 20 20.42 3.56 0.23
C ARG A 20 21.16 3.80 -1.07
N TYR A 21 20.50 4.26 -2.13
CA TYR A 21 21.19 4.64 -3.36
C TYR A 21 22.22 5.76 -3.14
N VAL A 22 21.86 6.82 -2.43
CA VAL A 22 22.79 7.93 -2.11
C VAL A 22 24.01 7.40 -1.36
N GLY A 23 23.79 6.59 -0.32
CA GLY A 23 24.88 6.06 0.50
C GLY A 23 25.79 5.09 -0.25
N GLU A 24 25.20 4.15 -0.98
CA GLU A 24 26.00 3.17 -1.74
C GLU A 24 26.75 3.82 -2.91
N TYR A 25 26.16 4.83 -3.57
CA TYR A 25 26.86 5.61 -4.59
C TYR A 25 28.04 6.36 -3.98
N ALA A 26 27.85 7.07 -2.85
CA ALA A 26 28.93 7.79 -2.17
C ALA A 26 30.07 6.85 -1.70
N LYS A 27 29.72 5.67 -1.17
CA LYS A 27 30.73 4.62 -0.85
C LYS A 27 31.52 4.15 -2.07
N ALA A 28 30.84 3.95 -3.21
CA ALA A 28 31.49 3.58 -4.45
C ALA A 28 32.45 4.65 -4.98
N GLN A 29 32.22 5.93 -4.61
CA GLN A 29 33.14 7.05 -4.91
C GLN A 29 34.26 7.21 -3.86
N GLY A 30 34.32 6.35 -2.85
CA GLY A 30 35.39 6.33 -1.82
C GLY A 30 35.11 7.14 -0.56
N HIS A 31 33.89 7.62 -0.36
CA HIS A 31 33.51 8.32 0.88
C HIS A 31 33.24 7.34 2.03
N ASP A 32 33.62 7.71 3.25
CA ASP A 32 33.37 6.95 4.49
C ASP A 32 31.94 7.25 4.99
N VAL A 33 30.97 6.43 4.55
CA VAL A 33 29.54 6.64 4.79
C VAL A 33 28.97 5.53 5.66
N VAL A 34 28.28 5.91 6.73
CA VAL A 34 27.44 5.05 7.56
C VAL A 34 25.97 5.33 7.28
N LEU A 35 25.20 4.28 6.98
CA LEU A 35 23.74 4.38 6.77
C LEU A 35 23.02 3.98 8.07
N ILE A 36 22.06 4.81 8.49
CA ILE A 36 21.18 4.56 9.65
C ILE A 36 19.73 4.64 9.22
N GLU A 37 19.02 3.53 9.37
CA GLU A 37 17.57 3.46 9.20
C GLU A 37 16.89 3.27 10.54
N GLU A 38 15.99 4.19 10.87
CA GLU A 38 15.19 4.17 12.10
C GLU A 38 13.70 4.40 11.75
N THR A 39 12.84 4.48 12.75
CA THR A 39 11.41 4.75 12.53
C THR A 39 10.93 5.91 13.39
N ILE A 40 9.83 6.54 12.96
CA ILE A 40 9.16 7.60 13.76
C ILE A 40 8.66 7.09 15.12
N ASN A 41 8.55 5.78 15.30
CA ASN A 41 8.14 5.13 16.55
C ASN A 41 9.31 4.92 17.52
N THR A 42 10.56 5.03 17.05
CA THR A 42 11.75 4.96 17.91
C THR A 42 11.84 6.25 18.73
N PRO A 43 12.07 6.17 20.05
CA PRO A 43 12.26 7.36 20.87
C PRO A 43 13.37 8.26 20.30
N ILE A 44 13.07 9.54 20.12
CA ILE A 44 13.98 10.48 19.44
C ILE A 44 15.38 10.57 20.08
N LEU A 45 15.48 10.40 21.40
CA LEU A 45 16.76 10.39 22.11
C LEU A 45 17.57 9.12 21.80
N ALA A 46 16.93 7.97 21.59
CA ALA A 46 17.62 6.75 21.18
C ALA A 46 18.17 6.88 19.75
N VAL A 47 17.40 7.51 18.84
CA VAL A 47 17.87 7.83 17.49
C VAL A 47 19.07 8.78 17.54
N LEU A 48 19.00 9.82 18.37
CA LEU A 48 20.09 10.78 18.56
C LEU A 48 21.35 10.10 19.11
N GLU A 49 21.21 9.25 20.12
CA GLU A 49 22.31 8.46 20.69
C GLU A 49 23.01 7.61 19.63
N ARG A 50 22.23 6.88 18.82
CA ARG A 50 22.77 6.04 17.76
C ARG A 50 23.52 6.84 16.70
N ILE A 51 22.98 7.97 16.26
CA ILE A 51 23.62 8.86 15.28
C ILE A 51 24.93 9.44 15.86
N MET A 52 24.90 9.87 17.12
CA MET A 52 26.06 10.47 17.81
C MET A 52 27.18 9.48 18.12
N SER A 53 26.89 8.18 18.20
CA SER A 53 27.88 7.15 18.50
C SER A 53 29.01 7.08 17.46
N TYR A 54 28.74 7.50 16.23
CA TYR A 54 29.74 7.49 15.13
C TYR A 54 30.70 8.69 15.13
N LYS A 55 30.46 9.74 15.91
CA LYS A 55 31.28 10.97 15.98
C LYS A 55 31.64 11.55 14.60
N ALA A 56 30.76 11.43 13.64
CA ALA A 56 30.97 11.89 12.28
C ALA A 56 31.16 13.42 12.18
N GLN A 57 31.78 13.88 11.10
CA GLN A 57 31.94 15.31 10.80
C GLN A 57 30.72 15.86 10.05
N ALA A 58 30.03 15.00 9.28
CA ALA A 58 28.85 15.39 8.53
C ALA A 58 27.67 14.44 8.80
N TYR A 59 26.47 14.99 8.82
CA TYR A 59 25.21 14.27 9.03
C TYR A 59 24.21 14.64 7.94
N GLY A 60 23.69 13.65 7.23
CA GLY A 60 22.68 13.84 6.19
C GLY A 60 21.36 13.18 6.58
N PHE A 61 20.24 13.84 6.27
CA PHE A 61 18.90 13.36 6.59
C PHE A 61 18.00 13.36 5.37
N SER A 62 17.30 12.24 5.14
CA SER A 62 16.26 12.15 4.13
C SER A 62 14.92 12.59 4.73
N VAL A 63 14.34 13.67 4.19
CA VAL A 63 13.14 14.32 4.72
C VAL A 63 11.93 14.03 3.82
N HIS A 64 10.96 13.33 4.40
CA HIS A 64 9.72 12.91 3.76
C HIS A 64 8.50 13.45 4.52
N ILE A 65 7.35 13.39 3.89
CA ILE A 65 6.08 13.84 4.45
C ILE A 65 5.76 13.24 5.84
N TRP A 66 6.15 11.99 6.09
CA TRP A 66 5.88 11.30 7.37
C TRP A 66 6.89 11.60 8.47
N ASN A 67 8.09 12.08 8.13
CA ASN A 67 9.17 12.23 9.11
C ASN A 67 9.65 13.67 9.32
N LYS A 68 9.20 14.65 8.53
CA LYS A 68 9.67 16.04 8.62
C LYS A 68 9.68 16.61 10.03
N PRO A 69 8.59 16.53 10.83
CA PRO A 69 8.60 17.07 12.19
C PRO A 69 9.61 16.38 13.10
N PHE A 70 9.76 15.05 12.97
CA PHE A 70 10.71 14.26 13.74
C PHE A 70 12.16 14.65 13.40
N VAL A 71 12.49 14.67 12.10
CA VAL A 71 13.83 14.99 11.61
C VAL A 71 14.23 16.42 11.99
N PHE A 72 13.34 17.41 11.86
CA PHE A 72 13.61 18.79 12.24
C PHE A 72 13.91 18.92 13.74
N ARG A 73 13.16 18.22 14.60
CA ARG A 73 13.46 18.18 16.03
C ARG A 73 14.81 17.52 16.32
N LEU A 74 15.13 16.43 15.63
CA LEU A 74 16.38 15.72 15.76
C LEU A 74 17.58 16.60 15.38
N ILE A 75 17.50 17.32 14.25
CA ILE A 75 18.54 18.25 13.78
C ILE A 75 18.77 19.39 14.77
N ARG A 76 17.70 19.98 15.33
CA ARG A 76 17.84 21.04 16.35
C ARG A 76 18.58 20.55 17.60
N MET A 77 18.39 19.31 18.02
CA MET A 77 19.13 18.71 19.13
C MET A 77 20.58 18.40 18.75
N LEU A 78 20.78 17.82 17.57
CA LEU A 78 22.11 17.51 17.04
C LEU A 78 22.97 18.77 16.95
N ARG A 79 22.47 19.89 16.41
CA ARG A 79 23.19 21.16 16.30
C ARG A 79 23.64 21.70 17.66
N LYS A 80 22.83 21.54 18.72
CA LYS A 80 23.22 21.95 20.09
C LYS A 80 24.40 21.14 20.62
N LEU A 81 24.46 19.85 20.29
CA LEU A 81 25.50 18.94 20.77
C LEU A 81 26.75 18.95 19.89
N ARG A 82 26.60 19.27 18.63
CA ARG A 82 27.66 19.33 17.62
C ARG A 82 27.57 20.64 16.82
N PRO A 83 27.98 21.77 17.41
CA PRO A 83 27.89 23.08 16.77
C PRO A 83 28.65 23.16 15.42
N ASP A 84 29.77 22.45 15.32
CA ASP A 84 30.66 22.48 14.15
C ASP A 84 30.36 21.39 13.11
N ALA A 85 29.38 20.51 13.37
CA ALA A 85 29.04 19.45 12.43
C ALA A 85 28.38 20.02 11.17
N ILE A 86 28.68 19.41 10.03
CA ILE A 86 28.01 19.72 8.77
C ILE A 86 26.67 18.98 8.75
N ILE A 87 25.57 19.70 8.51
CA ILE A 87 24.22 19.12 8.45
C ILE A 87 23.63 19.32 7.07
N MET A 88 23.38 18.21 6.38
CA MET A 88 22.77 18.16 5.05
C MET A 88 21.34 17.59 5.13
N ILE A 89 20.42 18.13 4.38
CA ILE A 89 19.07 17.57 4.23
C ILE A 89 18.71 17.43 2.75
N GLY A 90 17.95 16.41 2.44
CA GLY A 90 17.42 16.17 1.09
C GLY A 90 16.09 15.43 1.16
N GLY A 91 15.50 15.17 0.02
CA GLY A 91 14.22 14.48 -0.09
C GLY A 91 13.05 15.39 -0.46
N PRO A 92 11.88 14.82 -0.76
CA PRO A 92 10.77 15.53 -1.40
C PRO A 92 10.17 16.69 -0.59
N GLU A 93 10.34 16.70 0.74
CA GLU A 93 9.79 17.74 1.61
C GLU A 93 10.63 19.03 1.65
N VAL A 94 11.88 18.96 1.21
CA VAL A 94 12.82 20.09 1.31
C VAL A 94 13.37 20.55 -0.04
N ALA A 95 13.10 19.79 -1.11
CA ALA A 95 13.72 20.03 -2.42
C ALA A 95 13.15 21.20 -3.23
N PHE A 96 11.99 21.76 -2.86
CA PHE A 96 11.27 22.69 -3.74
C PHE A 96 11.17 24.14 -3.24
N ASP A 97 11.56 24.42 -1.99
CA ASP A 97 11.44 25.74 -1.38
C ASP A 97 12.53 25.92 -0.32
N ALA A 98 13.76 26.11 -0.78
CA ALA A 98 14.92 26.19 0.09
C ALA A 98 14.88 27.39 1.05
N GLU A 99 14.36 28.54 0.60
CA GLU A 99 14.25 29.75 1.44
C GLU A 99 13.35 29.49 2.64
N ARG A 100 12.16 28.92 2.40
CA ARG A 100 11.25 28.54 3.47
C ARG A 100 11.87 27.51 4.40
N ILE A 101 12.56 26.51 3.86
CA ILE A 101 13.18 25.46 4.68
C ILE A 101 14.30 26.02 5.57
N PHE A 102 15.17 26.89 5.06
CA PHE A 102 16.17 27.56 5.91
C PHE A 102 15.55 28.46 6.97
N PHE A 103 14.42 29.10 6.67
CA PHE A 103 13.65 29.84 7.67
C PHE A 103 13.09 28.91 8.77
N GLU A 104 12.52 27.76 8.42
CA GLU A 104 11.99 26.78 9.36
C GLU A 104 13.09 26.03 10.15
N LEU A 105 14.25 25.79 9.50
CA LEU A 105 15.37 25.00 10.05
C LEU A 105 16.73 25.66 9.75
N PRO A 106 17.06 26.78 10.40
CA PRO A 106 18.35 27.45 10.19
C PRO A 106 19.55 26.64 10.70
N GLN A 107 19.33 25.47 11.29
CA GLN A 107 20.37 24.54 11.74
C GLN A 107 20.93 23.66 10.61
N ALA A 108 20.26 23.60 9.44
CA ALA A 108 20.80 22.92 8.26
C ALA A 108 21.81 23.83 7.54
N ASP A 109 22.91 23.22 7.06
CA ASP A 109 23.92 23.95 6.28
C ASP A 109 23.65 23.82 4.78
N TYR A 110 23.19 22.65 4.34
CA TYR A 110 22.97 22.34 2.92
C TYR A 110 21.63 21.65 2.68
N ILE A 111 20.97 22.05 1.58
CA ILE A 111 19.75 21.40 1.09
C ILE A 111 20.02 20.86 -0.31
N ILE A 112 19.87 19.54 -0.47
CA ILE A 112 19.99 18.87 -1.76
C ILE A 112 18.68 18.99 -2.53
N GLN A 113 18.73 19.50 -3.75
CA GLN A 113 17.56 19.73 -4.58
C GLN A 113 17.43 18.69 -5.67
N GLY A 114 16.52 17.74 -5.50
CA GLY A 114 16.26 16.65 -6.44
C GLY A 114 16.89 15.32 -6.05
N GLU A 115 17.42 14.61 -7.02
CA GLU A 115 18.02 13.29 -6.83
C GLU A 115 19.43 13.44 -6.24
N GLY A 116 19.66 12.82 -5.10
CA GLY A 116 20.83 13.12 -4.27
C GLY A 116 22.09 12.30 -4.57
N GLU A 117 22.02 11.23 -5.37
CA GLU A 117 23.08 10.24 -5.49
C GLU A 117 24.43 10.84 -5.92
N LEU A 118 24.41 11.59 -7.02
CA LEU A 118 25.62 12.21 -7.54
C LEU A 118 26.01 13.46 -6.74
N VAL A 119 25.01 14.31 -6.48
CA VAL A 119 25.21 15.64 -5.87
C VAL A 119 25.73 15.54 -4.43
N VAL A 120 25.27 14.56 -3.65
CA VAL A 120 25.80 14.34 -2.29
C VAL A 120 27.28 13.94 -2.35
N SER A 121 27.66 13.04 -3.27
CA SER A 121 29.06 12.66 -3.44
C SER A 121 29.95 13.83 -3.86
N GLU A 122 29.46 14.64 -4.82
CA GLU A 122 30.15 15.87 -5.24
C GLU A 122 30.30 16.89 -4.09
N LEU A 123 29.24 17.08 -3.29
CA LEU A 123 29.28 17.95 -2.12
C LEU A 123 30.29 17.46 -1.07
N LEU A 124 30.31 16.16 -0.79
CA LEU A 124 31.28 15.58 0.15
C LEU A 124 32.71 15.78 -0.33
N ALA A 125 32.98 15.57 -1.63
CA ALA A 125 34.28 15.81 -2.23
C ALA A 125 34.69 17.30 -2.14
N ALA A 126 33.76 18.22 -2.42
CA ALA A 126 34.01 19.66 -2.31
C ALA A 126 34.32 20.09 -0.85
N LEU A 127 33.60 19.55 0.12
CA LEU A 127 33.81 19.83 1.53
C LEU A 127 35.15 19.27 2.07
N GLU A 128 35.59 18.11 1.55
CA GLU A 128 36.87 17.51 1.91
C GLU A 128 38.07 18.26 1.30
N GLN A 129 37.92 18.76 0.09
CA GLN A 129 38.99 19.38 -0.68
C GLN A 129 38.99 20.91 -0.64
N GLY A 130 37.99 21.53 0.00
CA GLY A 130 37.82 22.98 -0.01
C GLY A 130 37.39 23.55 -1.37
N GLY A 131 36.63 22.77 -2.15
CA GLY A 131 36.13 23.13 -3.46
C GLY A 131 34.88 24.01 -3.43
N ALA A 132 34.40 24.42 -4.61
CA ALA A 132 33.14 25.13 -4.76
C ALA A 132 31.93 24.21 -4.46
N ILE A 133 30.90 24.75 -3.82
CA ILE A 133 29.66 24.01 -3.59
C ILE A 133 29.01 23.66 -4.93
N PRO A 134 28.63 22.39 -5.16
CA PRO A 134 28.04 21.94 -6.43
C PRO A 134 26.75 22.66 -6.76
N ALA A 135 26.41 22.72 -8.04
CA ALA A 135 25.07 23.06 -8.48
C ALA A 135 24.01 22.14 -7.84
N HIS A 136 22.77 22.61 -7.72
CA HIS A 136 21.68 21.86 -7.11
C HIS A 136 21.78 21.66 -5.58
N VAL A 137 22.71 22.34 -4.93
CA VAL A 137 22.82 22.44 -3.47
C VAL A 137 22.52 23.86 -3.05
N ALA A 138 21.48 24.05 -2.24
CA ALA A 138 21.19 25.33 -1.61
C ALA A 138 21.92 25.45 -0.27
N TYR A 139 22.45 26.63 0.03
CA TYR A 139 23.14 26.97 1.30
C TYR A 139 22.98 28.46 1.63
N CYS A 140 23.17 28.80 2.88
CA CYS A 140 23.16 30.21 3.31
C CYS A 140 24.57 30.79 3.27
N LYS A 141 24.71 31.99 2.67
CA LYS A 141 25.91 32.80 2.65
C LYS A 141 25.53 34.29 2.90
N ASP A 142 26.16 34.90 3.86
CA ASP A 142 25.91 36.33 4.20
C ASP A 142 24.41 36.64 4.39
N ASP A 143 23.70 35.78 5.13
CA ASP A 143 22.25 35.81 5.39
C ASP A 143 21.35 35.70 4.13
N LYS A 144 21.92 35.25 3.02
CA LYS A 144 21.16 35.00 1.78
C LYS A 144 21.23 33.53 1.40
N VAL A 145 20.12 33.04 0.89
CA VAL A 145 20.06 31.70 0.33
C VAL A 145 20.67 31.72 -1.07
N GLU A 146 21.81 31.07 -1.20
CA GLU A 146 22.44 30.82 -2.50
C GLU A 146 21.87 29.54 -3.09
N LEU A 147 21.39 29.66 -4.33
CA LEU A 147 20.75 28.59 -5.06
C LEU A 147 21.29 28.53 -6.49
N ASN A 148 22.17 27.60 -6.77
CA ASN A 148 22.79 27.41 -8.08
C ASN A 148 22.19 26.21 -8.81
N GLY A 149 21.33 26.45 -9.80
CA GLY A 149 20.72 25.42 -10.63
C GLY A 149 19.30 25.04 -10.17
N GLY A 150 18.64 24.21 -10.96
CA GLY A 150 17.32 23.66 -10.66
C GLY A 150 17.39 22.31 -9.95
N VAL A 151 16.31 21.55 -10.02
CA VAL A 151 16.25 20.18 -9.48
C VAL A 151 17.16 19.25 -10.29
N THR A 152 18.08 18.55 -9.63
CA THR A 152 18.97 17.58 -10.27
C THR A 152 18.24 16.28 -10.58
N VAL A 153 18.69 15.60 -11.62
CA VAL A 153 18.24 14.25 -12.01
C VAL A 153 19.43 13.39 -12.39
N VAL A 154 19.35 12.09 -12.10
CA VAL A 154 20.32 11.09 -12.54
C VAL A 154 19.95 10.68 -13.96
N GLU A 155 20.68 11.15 -14.95
CA GLU A 155 20.38 10.86 -16.37
C GLU A 155 20.60 9.39 -16.73
N ASP A 156 21.65 8.78 -16.22
CA ASP A 156 22.02 7.39 -16.46
C ASP A 156 21.83 6.56 -15.20
N MET A 157 20.72 5.83 -15.13
CA MET A 157 20.37 5.00 -13.97
C MET A 157 21.27 3.76 -13.82
N ASP A 158 22.01 3.37 -14.86
CA ASP A 158 22.92 2.23 -14.78
C ASP A 158 24.17 2.53 -13.93
N LYS A 159 24.45 3.80 -13.68
CA LYS A 159 25.49 4.25 -12.74
C LYS A 159 25.15 4.00 -11.27
N LEU A 160 23.87 3.79 -10.96
CA LEU A 160 23.45 3.54 -9.58
C LEU A 160 23.83 2.13 -9.14
N PRO A 161 24.50 1.96 -8.01
CA PRO A 161 24.84 0.65 -7.47
C PRO A 161 23.59 -0.12 -7.00
N PHE A 162 23.80 -1.40 -6.68
CA PHE A 162 22.77 -2.19 -6.01
C PHE A 162 22.52 -1.64 -4.60
N PRO A 163 21.27 -1.34 -4.21
CA PRO A 163 20.99 -0.58 -2.97
C PRO A 163 20.91 -1.43 -1.69
N TYR A 164 21.13 -2.75 -1.77
CA TYR A 164 21.00 -3.67 -0.64
C TYR A 164 22.27 -4.50 -0.43
N PRO A 165 23.40 -3.92 0.04
CA PRO A 165 24.59 -4.69 0.37
C PRO A 165 24.36 -5.62 1.57
N ASP A 166 23.37 -5.33 2.41
CA ASP A 166 22.91 -6.04 3.61
C ASP A 166 21.61 -6.85 3.36
N LEU A 167 21.44 -7.39 2.15
CA LEU A 167 20.17 -8.00 1.73
C LEU A 167 19.74 -9.16 2.64
N GLU A 168 20.66 -10.03 3.04
CA GLU A 168 20.38 -11.16 3.95
C GLU A 168 19.83 -10.69 5.30
N GLN A 169 20.42 -9.62 5.86
CA GLN A 169 19.92 -9.02 7.08
C GLN A 169 18.54 -8.38 6.87
N THR A 170 18.35 -7.68 5.77
CA THR A 170 17.06 -7.06 5.39
C THR A 170 15.94 -8.10 5.35
N VAL A 171 16.21 -9.29 4.78
CA VAL A 171 15.27 -10.42 4.74
C VAL A 171 15.04 -11.01 6.13
N ALA A 172 16.11 -11.24 6.91
CA ALA A 172 16.00 -11.78 8.27
C ALA A 172 15.21 -10.86 9.22
N GLU A 173 15.26 -9.56 9.00
CA GLU A 173 14.48 -8.55 9.72
C GLU A 173 13.04 -8.39 9.20
N HIS A 174 12.62 -9.19 8.23
CA HIS A 174 11.29 -9.15 7.60
C HIS A 174 10.92 -7.78 7.03
N LYS A 175 11.91 -7.06 6.47
CA LYS A 175 11.67 -5.76 5.84
C LYS A 175 11.21 -5.92 4.40
N ILE A 176 10.42 -4.98 3.94
CA ILE A 176 10.00 -4.88 2.54
C ILE A 176 11.15 -4.34 1.71
N VAL A 177 11.45 -5.03 0.61
CA VAL A 177 12.41 -4.58 -0.38
C VAL A 177 11.70 -3.70 -1.41
N TYR A 178 12.18 -2.47 -1.58
CA TYR A 178 11.74 -1.57 -2.64
C TYR A 178 12.77 -1.55 -3.76
N TYR A 179 12.30 -1.48 -4.98
CA TYR A 179 13.17 -1.39 -6.16
C TYR A 179 12.55 -0.48 -7.22
N GLU A 180 13.39 0.11 -8.06
CA GLU A 180 12.95 0.91 -9.19
C GLU A 180 13.71 0.54 -10.46
N CYS A 181 12.95 0.37 -11.54
CA CYS A 181 13.49 0.15 -12.88
C CYS A 181 13.51 1.46 -13.67
N THR A 182 12.59 2.37 -13.34
CA THR A 182 12.40 3.63 -14.07
C THR A 182 12.18 4.78 -13.09
N ARG A 183 12.65 5.98 -13.46
CA ARG A 183 12.38 7.23 -12.77
C ARG A 183 11.72 8.25 -13.69
N GLY A 184 10.80 9.03 -13.12
CA GLY A 184 9.98 10.00 -13.84
C GLY A 184 8.64 9.41 -14.28
N CYS A 185 7.74 10.28 -14.72
CA CYS A 185 6.42 9.91 -15.21
C CYS A 185 6.00 10.89 -16.30
N PRO A 186 5.54 10.42 -17.48
CA PRO A 186 5.13 11.30 -18.57
C PRO A 186 3.79 11.99 -18.29
N PHE A 187 3.02 11.45 -17.33
CA PHE A 187 1.75 12.02 -16.91
C PHE A 187 1.97 13.20 -15.97
N ARG A 188 1.09 14.20 -16.09
CA ARG A 188 1.20 15.48 -15.37
C ARG A 188 0.07 15.63 -14.37
N CYS A 189 -0.24 14.59 -13.62
CA CYS A 189 -1.29 14.68 -12.62
C CYS A 189 -1.01 15.84 -11.66
N ALA A 190 -1.97 16.77 -11.53
CA ALA A 190 -1.77 18.05 -10.84
C ALA A 190 -1.40 17.92 -9.36
N TYR A 191 -1.74 16.80 -8.73
CA TYR A 191 -1.47 16.49 -7.32
C TYR A 191 -0.15 15.73 -7.09
N CYS A 192 0.50 15.24 -8.16
CA CYS A 192 1.61 14.28 -8.05
C CYS A 192 2.98 14.93 -8.26
N LEU A 193 3.91 14.67 -7.36
CA LEU A 193 5.31 15.13 -7.47
C LEU A 193 6.06 14.47 -8.63
N SER A 194 5.69 13.26 -9.02
CA SER A 194 6.36 12.53 -10.12
C SER A 194 6.12 13.18 -11.49
N GLY A 195 5.10 14.02 -11.63
CA GLY A 195 4.84 14.80 -12.84
C GLY A 195 5.81 15.99 -13.05
N ILE A 196 6.71 16.28 -12.10
CA ILE A 196 7.71 17.35 -12.20
C ILE A 196 8.81 16.96 -13.19
N SER A 197 9.30 15.72 -13.14
CA SER A 197 10.25 15.18 -14.11
C SER A 197 9.51 14.57 -15.31
N ARG A 198 9.69 15.19 -16.49
CA ARG A 198 8.98 14.79 -17.72
C ARG A 198 9.63 13.62 -18.44
N THR A 199 10.91 13.40 -18.21
CA THR A 199 11.70 12.38 -18.88
C THR A 199 11.65 11.11 -18.05
N VAL A 200 11.24 10.01 -18.68
CA VAL A 200 11.33 8.69 -18.06
C VAL A 200 12.69 8.10 -18.39
N ARG A 201 13.50 7.89 -17.38
CA ARG A 201 14.82 7.25 -17.46
C ARG A 201 14.69 5.80 -17.02
N LYS A 202 15.42 4.92 -17.65
CA LYS A 202 15.32 3.48 -17.43
C LYS A 202 16.68 2.91 -17.06
N ARG A 203 16.66 1.95 -16.19
CA ARG A 203 17.79 1.06 -15.96
C ARG A 203 17.84 0.02 -17.07
N SER A 204 19.03 -0.44 -17.49
CA SER A 204 19.12 -1.50 -18.49
C SER A 204 18.46 -2.78 -17.96
N LEU A 205 17.75 -3.49 -18.85
CA LEU A 205 17.03 -4.71 -18.48
C LEU A 205 17.97 -5.78 -17.90
N GLU A 206 19.19 -5.87 -18.43
CA GLU A 206 20.22 -6.80 -17.95
C GLU A 206 20.55 -6.55 -16.46
N LEU A 207 20.76 -5.28 -16.08
CA LEU A 207 21.03 -4.92 -14.68
C LEU A 207 19.83 -5.22 -13.77
N VAL A 208 18.62 -4.90 -14.24
CA VAL A 208 17.42 -5.19 -13.48
C VAL A 208 17.25 -6.68 -13.23
N LEU A 209 17.41 -7.51 -14.25
CA LEU A 209 17.28 -8.97 -14.11
C LEU A 209 18.34 -9.54 -13.16
N ARG A 210 19.60 -9.07 -13.28
CA ARG A 210 20.67 -9.46 -12.35
C ARG A 210 20.35 -9.08 -10.89
N ASP A 211 19.73 -7.92 -10.66
CA ASP A 211 19.35 -7.50 -9.33
C ASP A 211 18.14 -8.32 -8.83
N MET A 212 17.21 -8.71 -9.71
CA MET A 212 16.11 -9.63 -9.37
C MET A 212 16.65 -11.01 -8.97
N ASP A 213 17.66 -11.54 -9.67
CA ASP A 213 18.32 -12.80 -9.29
C ASP A 213 18.88 -12.75 -7.87
N ARG A 214 19.46 -11.62 -7.45
CA ARG A 214 19.92 -11.43 -6.07
C ARG A 214 18.78 -11.50 -5.05
N PHE A 215 17.64 -10.86 -5.35
CA PHE A 215 16.47 -10.91 -4.46
C PHE A 215 15.89 -12.32 -4.37
N ILE A 216 15.80 -13.03 -5.49
CA ILE A 216 15.32 -14.40 -5.56
C ILE A 216 16.25 -15.33 -4.77
N ALA A 217 17.56 -15.25 -5.00
CA ALA A 217 18.56 -16.05 -4.31
C ALA A 217 18.58 -15.82 -2.80
N ALA A 218 18.31 -14.60 -2.34
CA ALA A 218 18.21 -14.25 -0.92
C ALA A 218 16.86 -14.62 -0.29
N GLY A 219 15.89 -15.13 -1.07
CA GLY A 219 14.57 -15.51 -0.57
C GLY A 219 13.70 -14.32 -0.15
N VAL A 220 13.81 -13.16 -0.81
CA VAL A 220 12.98 -11.99 -0.53
C VAL A 220 11.51 -12.33 -0.74
N PRO A 221 10.63 -12.19 0.28
CA PRO A 221 9.24 -12.58 0.14
C PRO A 221 8.39 -11.58 -0.66
N LEU A 222 8.77 -10.30 -0.66
CA LEU A 222 8.03 -9.24 -1.33
C LEU A 222 8.99 -8.18 -1.89
N VAL A 223 8.95 -7.96 -3.20
CA VAL A 223 9.61 -6.84 -3.88
C VAL A 223 8.55 -5.85 -4.36
N LYS A 224 8.60 -4.61 -3.85
CA LYS A 224 7.72 -3.53 -4.32
C LYS A 224 8.46 -2.63 -5.31
N PHE A 225 8.00 -2.66 -6.55
CA PHE A 225 8.47 -1.69 -7.55
C PHE A 225 7.84 -0.33 -7.25
N VAL A 226 8.69 0.71 -7.18
CA VAL A 226 8.26 2.10 -6.93
C VAL A 226 8.19 2.94 -8.21
N ASP A 227 8.22 2.28 -9.34
CA ASP A 227 8.00 2.86 -10.67
C ASP A 227 6.60 3.47 -10.74
N ARG A 228 6.49 4.74 -11.08
CA ARG A 228 5.22 5.50 -11.02
C ARG A 228 4.18 5.10 -12.06
N THR A 229 4.57 4.42 -13.10
CA THR A 229 3.73 3.75 -14.09
C THR A 229 4.56 2.63 -14.68
N TYR A 230 4.56 1.49 -14.01
CA TYR A 230 5.42 0.36 -14.38
C TYR A 230 5.19 -0.12 -15.81
N ASN A 231 3.94 -0.12 -16.26
CA ASN A 231 3.54 -0.59 -17.59
C ASN A 231 3.57 0.48 -18.68
N LEU A 232 4.46 1.48 -18.57
CA LEU A 232 4.55 2.58 -19.53
C LEU A 232 5.06 2.13 -20.92
N ASP A 233 6.06 1.25 -20.94
CA ASP A 233 6.68 0.75 -22.18
C ASP A 233 6.68 -0.77 -22.20
N GLU A 234 5.78 -1.34 -23.01
CA GLU A 234 5.55 -2.78 -23.10
C GLU A 234 6.82 -3.56 -23.52
N ARG A 235 7.65 -2.99 -24.40
CA ARG A 235 8.89 -3.61 -24.83
C ARG A 235 9.92 -3.75 -23.71
N TYR A 236 9.78 -2.94 -22.67
CA TYR A 236 10.67 -2.95 -21.51
C TYR A 236 10.11 -3.80 -20.37
N PHE A 237 8.85 -3.58 -19.96
CA PHE A 237 8.32 -4.25 -18.77
C PHE A 237 7.88 -5.71 -19.04
N LEU A 238 7.35 -6.04 -20.22
CA LEU A 238 6.79 -7.37 -20.47
C LEU A 238 7.86 -8.49 -20.42
N PRO A 239 9.06 -8.33 -21.02
CA PRO A 239 10.14 -9.32 -20.84
C PRO A 239 10.50 -9.54 -19.37
N MET A 240 10.54 -8.48 -18.56
CA MET A 240 10.85 -8.56 -17.14
C MET A 240 9.74 -9.30 -16.37
N MET A 241 8.46 -8.98 -16.62
CA MET A 241 7.35 -9.71 -15.99
C MET A 241 7.36 -11.19 -16.38
N ARG A 242 7.65 -11.52 -17.64
CA ARG A 242 7.77 -12.92 -18.08
C ARG A 242 8.88 -13.66 -17.33
N TYR A 243 10.02 -12.99 -17.14
CA TYR A 243 11.12 -13.54 -16.36
C TYR A 243 10.71 -13.83 -14.91
N LEU A 244 10.11 -12.85 -14.24
CA LEU A 244 9.64 -12.98 -12.85
C LEU A 244 8.52 -14.02 -12.68
N ALA A 245 7.66 -14.19 -13.68
CA ALA A 245 6.60 -15.20 -13.66
C ALA A 245 7.16 -16.64 -13.73
N GLN A 246 8.28 -16.83 -14.44
CA GLN A 246 8.93 -18.13 -14.63
C GLN A 246 9.97 -18.46 -13.55
N ALA A 247 10.37 -17.49 -12.74
CA ALA A 247 11.38 -17.67 -11.72
C ALA A 247 10.95 -18.70 -10.65
N ASP A 248 11.89 -19.53 -10.23
CA ASP A 248 11.69 -20.49 -9.12
C ASP A 248 11.79 -19.76 -7.78
N THR A 249 10.69 -19.19 -7.34
CA THR A 249 10.60 -18.40 -6.11
C THR A 249 9.16 -18.34 -5.58
N LEU A 250 9.02 -18.12 -4.29
CA LEU A 250 7.74 -17.81 -3.63
C LEU A 250 7.52 -16.30 -3.48
N ALA A 251 8.41 -15.47 -4.01
CA ALA A 251 8.32 -14.01 -3.91
C ALA A 251 7.09 -13.47 -4.64
N THR A 252 6.46 -12.49 -4.02
CA THR A 252 5.44 -11.63 -4.65
C THR A 252 6.11 -10.36 -5.19
N PHE A 253 5.71 -9.93 -6.38
CA PHE A 253 6.16 -8.69 -7.00
C PHE A 253 4.98 -7.73 -7.13
N HIS A 254 5.11 -6.54 -6.55
CA HIS A 254 4.06 -5.52 -6.54
C HIS A 254 4.38 -4.42 -7.56
N PHE A 255 3.37 -4.03 -8.36
CA PHE A 255 3.51 -3.05 -9.43
C PHE A 255 2.40 -1.99 -9.37
N GLU A 256 2.77 -0.70 -9.53
CA GLU A 256 1.83 0.38 -9.80
C GLU A 256 1.60 0.50 -11.31
N ILE A 257 0.39 0.26 -11.78
CA ILE A 257 0.07 0.21 -13.22
C ILE A 257 -1.08 1.14 -13.62
N LYS A 258 -1.13 1.44 -14.90
CA LYS A 258 -2.25 2.11 -15.56
C LYS A 258 -3.01 1.10 -16.40
N ALA A 259 -4.16 0.62 -15.90
CA ALA A 259 -4.85 -0.54 -16.49
C ALA A 259 -5.42 -0.31 -17.90
N ASP A 260 -5.81 0.92 -18.26
CA ASP A 260 -6.26 1.25 -19.61
C ASP A 260 -5.14 1.17 -20.67
N MET A 261 -3.87 1.10 -20.26
CA MET A 261 -2.72 0.90 -21.16
C MET A 261 -2.43 -0.57 -21.47
N LEU A 262 -2.99 -1.51 -20.72
CA LEU A 262 -2.74 -2.94 -20.96
C LEU A 262 -3.23 -3.34 -22.34
N SER A 263 -2.36 -4.01 -23.11
CA SER A 263 -2.68 -4.62 -24.40
C SER A 263 -3.33 -6.01 -24.22
N ALA A 264 -3.89 -6.55 -25.28
CA ALA A 264 -4.42 -7.91 -25.26
C ALA A 264 -3.31 -8.94 -25.00
N GLU A 265 -2.12 -8.75 -25.56
CA GLU A 265 -0.95 -9.62 -25.33
C GLU A 265 -0.54 -9.66 -23.86
N VAL A 266 -0.50 -8.50 -23.19
CA VAL A 266 -0.16 -8.43 -21.77
C VAL A 266 -1.23 -9.11 -20.93
N LEU A 267 -2.52 -8.91 -21.22
CA LEU A 267 -3.61 -9.56 -20.50
C LEU A 267 -3.59 -11.10 -20.69
N ASP A 268 -3.34 -11.57 -21.90
CA ASP A 268 -3.21 -13.01 -22.18
C ASP A 268 -2.02 -13.63 -21.41
N PHE A 269 -0.90 -12.92 -21.34
CA PHE A 269 0.23 -13.34 -20.52
C PHE A 269 -0.12 -13.35 -19.02
N LEU A 270 -0.77 -12.30 -18.49
CA LEU A 270 -1.12 -12.20 -17.07
C LEU A 270 -2.07 -13.33 -16.63
N ALA A 271 -2.90 -13.87 -17.54
CA ALA A 271 -3.71 -15.05 -17.25
C ALA A 271 -2.89 -16.33 -16.95
N THR A 272 -1.63 -16.37 -17.39
CA THR A 272 -0.74 -17.54 -17.22
C THR A 272 0.19 -17.44 -16.00
N VAL A 273 0.18 -16.31 -15.30
CA VAL A 273 1.08 -16.04 -14.16
C VAL A 273 0.70 -16.93 -12.97
N PRO A 274 1.67 -17.53 -12.28
CA PRO A 274 1.41 -18.31 -11.07
C PRO A 274 0.66 -17.49 -10.01
N LYS A 275 -0.28 -18.12 -9.32
CA LYS A 275 -1.07 -17.47 -8.28
C LYS A 275 -0.20 -16.88 -7.18
N GLY A 276 -0.52 -15.64 -6.75
CA GLY A 276 0.21 -14.90 -5.73
C GLY A 276 1.54 -14.28 -6.19
N ARG A 277 1.99 -14.56 -7.43
CA ARG A 277 3.25 -14.03 -7.95
C ARG A 277 3.22 -12.52 -8.15
N PHE A 278 2.09 -11.96 -8.60
CA PHE A 278 1.94 -10.53 -8.86
C PHE A 278 0.83 -9.91 -8.04
N GLN A 279 1.04 -8.67 -7.65
CA GLN A 279 0.07 -7.78 -7.05
C GLN A 279 0.07 -6.48 -7.84
N MET A 280 -1.13 -5.98 -8.21
CA MET A 280 -1.29 -4.79 -9.01
C MET A 280 -1.99 -3.70 -8.21
N GLU A 281 -1.42 -2.49 -8.21
CA GLU A 281 -2.05 -1.28 -7.68
C GLU A 281 -2.44 -0.38 -8.85
N ILE A 282 -3.73 -0.03 -8.93
CA ILE A 282 -4.34 0.65 -10.08
C ILE A 282 -4.99 1.92 -9.60
N GLY A 283 -4.31 3.05 -9.78
CA GLY A 283 -4.87 4.35 -9.48
C GLY A 283 -5.99 4.70 -10.47
N ILE A 284 -7.23 4.81 -10.01
CA ILE A 284 -8.38 5.31 -10.76
C ILE A 284 -8.62 6.79 -10.44
N GLN A 285 -8.58 7.11 -9.17
CA GLN A 285 -8.71 8.41 -8.54
C GLN A 285 -10.13 8.99 -8.58
N SER A 286 -10.81 8.98 -9.72
CA SER A 286 -12.18 9.41 -9.95
C SER A 286 -12.68 8.84 -11.28
N THR A 287 -14.00 8.68 -11.47
CA THR A 287 -14.63 8.40 -12.78
C THR A 287 -15.27 9.64 -13.38
N HIS A 288 -15.26 10.78 -12.67
CA HIS A 288 -15.85 12.03 -13.10
C HIS A 288 -14.95 12.79 -14.08
N GLN A 289 -15.36 12.94 -15.32
CA GLN A 289 -14.56 13.52 -16.39
C GLN A 289 -14.08 14.97 -16.12
N PRO A 290 -14.91 15.88 -15.57
CA PRO A 290 -14.46 17.22 -15.19
C PRO A 290 -13.33 17.19 -14.13
N THR A 291 -13.41 16.28 -13.15
CA THR A 291 -12.38 16.08 -12.13
C THR A 291 -11.09 15.57 -12.76
N LEU A 292 -11.16 14.51 -13.59
CA LEU A 292 -10.00 13.96 -14.28
C LEU A 292 -9.30 15.02 -15.14
N LYS A 293 -10.07 15.83 -15.87
CA LYS A 293 -9.52 16.93 -16.65
C LYS A 293 -8.83 17.98 -15.78
N ALA A 294 -9.41 18.34 -14.63
CA ALA A 294 -8.85 19.33 -13.72
C ALA A 294 -7.53 18.87 -13.09
N ILE A 295 -7.38 17.58 -12.84
CA ILE A 295 -6.14 17.00 -12.33
C ILE A 295 -5.16 16.56 -13.43
N ASN A 296 -5.38 16.96 -14.68
CA ASN A 296 -4.56 16.58 -15.85
C ASN A 296 -4.42 15.06 -16.05
N ARG A 297 -5.46 14.31 -15.73
CA ARG A 297 -5.48 12.87 -15.91
C ARG A 297 -6.37 12.49 -17.09
N GLN A 298 -5.84 11.62 -17.96
CA GLN A 298 -6.55 11.11 -19.14
C GLN A 298 -6.64 9.60 -19.00
N ASP A 299 -7.80 9.14 -18.58
CA ASP A 299 -8.11 7.71 -18.46
C ASP A 299 -9.31 7.38 -19.35
N ASN A 300 -9.26 6.23 -20.00
CA ASN A 300 -10.41 5.64 -20.68
C ASN A 300 -11.10 4.69 -19.69
N TRP A 301 -12.20 5.15 -19.07
CA TRP A 301 -12.89 4.39 -18.03
C TRP A 301 -13.41 3.04 -18.53
N GLU A 302 -14.03 3.00 -19.74
CA GLU A 302 -14.58 1.76 -20.28
C GLU A 302 -13.49 0.70 -20.46
N LYS A 303 -12.35 1.09 -21.04
CA LYS A 303 -11.21 0.19 -21.24
C LYS A 303 -10.57 -0.19 -19.92
N LEU A 304 -10.40 0.75 -18.99
CA LEU A 304 -9.86 0.51 -17.65
C LEU A 304 -10.71 -0.52 -16.91
N ALA A 305 -12.02 -0.28 -16.82
CA ALA A 305 -12.96 -1.17 -16.14
C ALA A 305 -13.01 -2.57 -16.78
N ALA A 306 -13.00 -2.66 -18.10
CA ALA A 306 -12.96 -3.93 -18.82
C ALA A 306 -11.67 -4.71 -18.51
N ASN A 307 -10.52 -4.04 -18.52
CA ASN A 307 -9.23 -4.66 -18.23
C ASN A 307 -9.13 -5.10 -16.76
N VAL A 308 -9.59 -4.30 -15.80
CA VAL A 308 -9.62 -4.67 -14.38
C VAL A 308 -10.51 -5.89 -14.16
N LYS A 309 -11.73 -5.91 -14.72
CA LYS A 309 -12.61 -7.10 -14.63
C LYS A 309 -11.97 -8.35 -15.22
N ARG A 310 -11.24 -8.20 -16.33
CA ARG A 310 -10.51 -9.31 -16.94
C ARG A 310 -9.38 -9.81 -16.03
N LEU A 311 -8.58 -8.92 -15.42
CA LEU A 311 -7.55 -9.28 -14.45
C LEU A 311 -8.15 -10.04 -13.26
N LEU A 312 -9.24 -9.55 -12.69
CA LEU A 312 -9.94 -10.19 -11.57
C LEU A 312 -10.48 -11.59 -11.94
N SER A 313 -10.92 -11.78 -13.19
CA SER A 313 -11.42 -13.09 -13.66
C SER A 313 -10.35 -14.17 -13.69
N PHE A 314 -9.06 -13.84 -13.71
CA PHE A 314 -7.97 -14.81 -13.67
C PHE A 314 -7.79 -15.43 -12.28
N GLY A 315 -8.12 -14.70 -11.21
CA GLY A 315 -8.06 -15.19 -9.82
C GLY A 315 -6.65 -15.55 -9.33
N ASN A 316 -5.62 -15.09 -10.02
CA ASN A 316 -4.22 -15.45 -9.77
C ASN A 316 -3.38 -14.32 -9.18
N MET A 317 -3.91 -13.11 -9.08
CA MET A 317 -3.21 -11.93 -8.53
C MET A 317 -4.14 -11.10 -7.66
N HIS A 318 -3.55 -10.31 -6.75
CA HIS A 318 -4.25 -9.39 -5.89
C HIS A 318 -4.33 -8.01 -6.56
N ILE A 319 -5.53 -7.47 -6.68
CA ILE A 319 -5.81 -6.22 -7.38
C ILE A 319 -6.29 -5.16 -6.40
N HIS A 320 -5.49 -4.09 -6.27
CA HIS A 320 -5.87 -2.86 -5.59
C HIS A 320 -6.38 -1.82 -6.57
N VAL A 321 -7.42 -1.10 -6.19
CA VAL A 321 -7.92 0.07 -6.94
C VAL A 321 -8.04 1.26 -6.00
N ASP A 322 -7.69 2.47 -6.48
CA ASP A 322 -7.62 3.66 -5.65
C ASP A 322 -8.57 4.75 -6.11
N LEU A 323 -9.23 5.38 -5.14
CA LEU A 323 -9.94 6.65 -5.29
C LEU A 323 -9.29 7.74 -4.43
N ILE A 324 -9.41 9.01 -4.84
CA ILE A 324 -8.97 10.17 -4.05
C ILE A 324 -10.16 11.09 -3.77
N ALA A 325 -10.49 11.25 -2.49
CA ALA A 325 -11.47 12.23 -2.04
C ALA A 325 -10.88 13.65 -1.99
N GLY A 326 -11.71 14.66 -2.25
CA GLY A 326 -11.32 16.08 -2.19
C GLY A 326 -10.68 16.62 -3.46
N LEU A 327 -10.83 15.94 -4.59
CA LEU A 327 -10.40 16.44 -5.89
C LEU A 327 -11.29 17.59 -6.39
N PRO A 328 -10.77 18.48 -7.26
CA PRO A 328 -11.56 19.56 -7.85
C PRO A 328 -12.80 19.06 -8.62
N TYR A 329 -13.88 19.84 -8.57
CA TYR A 329 -15.17 19.57 -9.24
C TYR A 329 -15.88 18.29 -8.80
N GLU A 330 -15.56 17.74 -7.64
CA GLU A 330 -16.17 16.52 -7.10
C GLU A 330 -16.82 16.83 -5.74
N ASP A 331 -18.15 16.90 -5.72
CA ASP A 331 -18.95 16.94 -4.49
C ASP A 331 -19.29 15.53 -4.02
N LEU A 332 -19.93 15.40 -2.87
CA LEU A 332 -20.27 14.08 -2.30
C LEU A 332 -21.14 13.22 -3.23
N PRO A 333 -22.20 13.74 -3.91
CA PRO A 333 -22.96 12.96 -4.89
C PRO A 333 -22.12 12.46 -6.09
N THR A 334 -21.22 13.31 -6.59
CA THR A 334 -20.33 12.95 -7.70
C THR A 334 -19.30 11.90 -7.26
N PHE A 335 -18.75 12.06 -6.05
CA PHE A 335 -17.86 11.06 -5.45
C PHE A 335 -18.59 9.73 -5.24
N ALA A 336 -19.84 9.76 -4.77
CA ALA A 336 -20.67 8.56 -4.59
C ALA A 336 -20.80 7.76 -5.90
N LYS A 337 -20.94 8.46 -7.05
CA LYS A 337 -20.95 7.80 -8.35
C LYS A 337 -19.61 7.13 -8.65
N SER A 338 -18.48 7.84 -8.46
CA SER A 338 -17.15 7.28 -8.66
C SER A 338 -16.93 6.06 -7.74
N PHE A 339 -17.37 6.14 -6.48
CA PHE A 339 -17.32 5.02 -5.55
C PHE A 339 -18.11 3.81 -6.05
N ASN A 340 -19.35 4.00 -6.50
CA ASN A 340 -20.20 2.92 -7.02
C ASN A 340 -19.59 2.27 -8.27
N ASP A 341 -19.08 3.09 -9.19
CA ASP A 341 -18.43 2.62 -10.43
C ASP A 341 -17.23 1.70 -10.09
N VAL A 342 -16.41 2.09 -9.11
CA VAL A 342 -15.17 1.38 -8.73
C VAL A 342 -15.46 0.19 -7.82
N TYR A 343 -16.37 0.32 -6.85
CA TYR A 343 -16.80 -0.79 -6.00
C TYR A 343 -17.43 -1.92 -6.82
N GLY A 344 -18.15 -1.57 -7.89
CA GLY A 344 -18.74 -2.52 -8.85
C GLY A 344 -17.73 -3.29 -9.72
N LEU A 345 -16.44 -2.99 -9.64
CA LEU A 345 -15.39 -3.82 -10.23
C LEU A 345 -15.12 -5.08 -9.40
N GLU A 346 -15.49 -5.06 -8.12
CA GLU A 346 -15.24 -6.16 -7.15
C GLU A 346 -13.75 -6.48 -6.96
N ALA A 347 -12.89 -5.47 -6.98
CA ALA A 347 -11.46 -5.62 -6.69
C ALA A 347 -11.22 -6.17 -5.27
N ASP A 348 -10.04 -6.76 -5.06
CA ASP A 348 -9.68 -7.32 -3.75
C ASP A 348 -9.55 -6.25 -2.67
N MET A 349 -9.14 -5.03 -3.06
CA MET A 349 -9.05 -3.87 -2.18
C MET A 349 -9.46 -2.59 -2.92
N LEU A 350 -10.33 -1.80 -2.30
CA LEU A 350 -10.65 -0.42 -2.70
C LEU A 350 -10.05 0.54 -1.67
N GLN A 351 -8.94 1.16 -2.01
CA GLN A 351 -8.29 2.15 -1.16
C GLN A 351 -8.91 3.53 -1.40
N LEU A 352 -9.38 4.15 -0.32
CA LEU A 352 -9.85 5.52 -0.37
C LEU A 352 -8.76 6.46 0.16
N GLY A 353 -8.07 7.15 -0.77
CA GLY A 353 -7.10 8.17 -0.43
C GLY A 353 -7.76 9.55 -0.24
N PHE A 354 -7.03 10.46 0.40
CA PHE A 354 -7.42 11.87 0.56
C PHE A 354 -6.38 12.76 -0.09
N LEU A 355 -6.84 13.76 -0.83
CA LEU A 355 -5.94 14.69 -1.52
C LEU A 355 -4.91 15.27 -0.54
N LYS A 356 -3.63 15.16 -0.88
CA LYS A 356 -2.54 15.83 -0.18
C LYS A 356 -2.03 16.97 -1.07
N VAL A 357 -2.11 18.19 -0.53
CA VAL A 357 -1.73 19.41 -1.26
C VAL A 357 -0.22 19.65 -1.11
N LEU A 358 0.57 18.82 -1.81
CA LEU A 358 2.01 18.71 -1.63
C LEU A 358 2.76 19.95 -2.15
N PRO A 359 3.83 20.42 -1.46
CA PRO A 359 4.73 21.45 -1.97
C PRO A 359 5.28 21.08 -3.36
N GLY A 360 5.41 22.08 -4.25
CA GLY A 360 5.93 21.89 -5.61
C GLY A 360 4.90 21.43 -6.65
N THR A 361 3.73 20.91 -6.24
CA THR A 361 2.69 20.45 -7.18
C THR A 361 1.89 21.59 -7.79
N GLN A 362 1.26 21.31 -8.95
CA GLN A 362 0.32 22.25 -9.56
C GLN A 362 -0.92 22.46 -8.66
N MET A 363 -1.41 21.41 -8.01
CA MET A 363 -2.55 21.50 -7.09
C MET A 363 -2.31 22.50 -5.96
N ARG A 364 -1.07 22.57 -5.43
CA ARG A 364 -0.67 23.55 -4.43
C ARG A 364 -0.77 24.99 -4.98
N LYS A 365 -0.39 25.20 -6.24
CA LYS A 365 -0.49 26.51 -6.91
C LYS A 365 -1.93 26.93 -7.22
N GLU A 366 -2.82 25.97 -7.35
CA GLU A 366 -4.23 26.19 -7.66
C GLU A 366 -5.14 26.21 -6.41
N THR A 367 -4.56 26.30 -5.21
CA THR A 367 -5.29 26.31 -3.93
C THR A 367 -6.45 27.32 -3.92
N GLU A 368 -6.21 28.58 -4.28
CA GLU A 368 -7.24 29.62 -4.31
C GLU A 368 -8.34 29.32 -5.35
N LYS A 369 -7.94 28.88 -6.54
CA LYS A 369 -8.86 28.55 -7.64
C LYS A 369 -9.90 27.51 -7.24
N HIS A 370 -9.49 26.53 -6.47
CA HIS A 370 -10.34 25.41 -6.03
C HIS A 370 -10.83 25.52 -4.59
N GLY A 371 -10.43 26.61 -3.87
CA GLY A 371 -10.81 26.83 -2.48
C GLY A 371 -10.36 25.68 -1.58
N LEU A 372 -9.11 25.22 -1.77
CA LEU A 372 -8.58 24.09 -1.00
C LEU A 372 -8.21 24.56 0.41
N LEU A 373 -8.84 23.99 1.40
CA LEU A 373 -8.46 24.08 2.80
C LEU A 373 -7.79 22.77 3.21
N TYR A 374 -6.57 22.83 3.70
CA TYR A 374 -5.77 21.67 4.03
C TYR A 374 -4.87 21.94 5.23
N MET A 375 -4.27 20.91 5.81
CA MET A 375 -3.35 21.05 6.94
C MET A 375 -2.11 21.85 6.55
N ASP A 376 -1.71 22.81 7.35
CA ASP A 376 -0.49 23.63 7.12
C ASP A 376 0.79 22.79 7.23
N GLU A 377 0.76 21.74 8.06
CA GLU A 377 1.85 20.81 8.30
C GLU A 377 1.63 19.47 7.57
N PRO A 378 2.70 18.68 7.36
CA PRO A 378 2.53 17.33 6.84
C PRO A 378 1.51 16.51 7.65
N PRO A 379 0.63 15.76 6.99
CA PRO A 379 0.69 15.34 5.58
C PRO A 379 0.00 16.28 4.58
N TYR A 380 -0.30 17.53 4.90
CA TYR A 380 -0.95 18.53 4.02
C TYR A 380 -2.29 18.04 3.46
N GLU A 381 -2.99 17.26 4.26
CA GLU A 381 -4.21 16.61 3.85
C GLU A 381 -5.36 17.59 3.75
N ILE A 382 -6.18 17.39 2.73
CA ILE A 382 -7.36 18.21 2.49
C ILE A 382 -8.36 18.14 3.65
N LEU A 383 -8.89 19.28 4.05
CA LEU A 383 -9.93 19.41 5.07
C LEU A 383 -11.29 19.75 4.43
N ALA A 384 -11.27 20.59 3.42
CA ALA A 384 -12.44 20.98 2.63
C ALA A 384 -12.02 21.56 1.29
N THR A 385 -12.96 21.61 0.35
CA THR A 385 -12.82 22.32 -0.92
C THR A 385 -14.06 23.18 -1.15
N LYS A 386 -14.05 24.06 -2.15
CA LYS A 386 -15.28 24.78 -2.52
C LYS A 386 -16.38 23.85 -3.08
N TYR A 387 -16.07 22.58 -3.35
CA TYR A 387 -17.01 21.60 -3.88
C TYR A 387 -17.50 20.63 -2.80
N MET A 388 -16.66 20.33 -1.81
CA MET A 388 -16.93 19.35 -0.75
C MET A 388 -16.61 19.98 0.60
N PRO A 389 -17.61 20.27 1.45
CA PRO A 389 -17.43 20.86 2.77
C PRO A 389 -16.75 19.88 3.74
N TYR A 390 -16.32 20.38 4.88
CA TYR A 390 -15.61 19.60 5.91
C TYR A 390 -16.40 18.40 6.41
N GLU A 391 -17.69 18.56 6.60
CA GLU A 391 -18.59 17.51 7.11
C GLU A 391 -18.62 16.31 6.17
N ASP A 392 -18.64 16.54 4.86
CA ASP A 392 -18.59 15.48 3.85
C ASP A 392 -17.20 14.81 3.82
N MET A 393 -16.13 15.59 3.94
CA MET A 393 -14.77 15.04 4.06
C MET A 393 -14.61 14.18 5.33
N GLN A 394 -15.14 14.64 6.46
CA GLN A 394 -15.15 13.89 7.71
C GLN A 394 -15.94 12.59 7.56
N TYR A 395 -17.11 12.66 6.93
CA TYR A 395 -17.90 11.45 6.64
C TYR A 395 -17.09 10.44 5.81
N LEU A 396 -16.39 10.88 4.76
CA LEU A 396 -15.54 10.00 3.95
C LEU A 396 -14.38 9.39 4.75
N LYS A 397 -13.86 10.08 5.76
CA LYS A 397 -12.88 9.52 6.71
C LYS A 397 -13.46 8.37 7.55
N HIS A 398 -14.70 8.54 7.99
CA HIS A 398 -15.40 7.48 8.71
C HIS A 398 -15.63 6.28 7.79
N LEU A 399 -16.08 6.53 6.55
CA LEU A 399 -16.29 5.51 5.53
C LEU A 399 -15.01 4.71 5.24
N ASP A 400 -13.88 5.38 5.03
CA ASP A 400 -12.57 4.79 4.81
C ASP A 400 -12.18 3.82 5.93
N ASN A 401 -12.30 4.26 7.18
CA ASN A 401 -12.01 3.43 8.35
C ASN A 401 -12.89 2.16 8.41
N ILE A 402 -14.15 2.26 8.00
CA ILE A 402 -15.08 1.12 8.00
C ILE A 402 -14.83 0.19 6.81
N LEU A 403 -14.49 0.74 5.65
CA LEU A 403 -14.05 -0.06 4.50
C LEU A 403 -12.83 -0.90 4.84
N ASP A 404 -11.85 -0.32 5.52
CA ASP A 404 -10.63 -1.03 5.94
C ASP A 404 -10.93 -2.17 6.92
N GLN A 405 -11.86 -1.96 7.84
CA GLN A 405 -12.24 -2.99 8.81
C GLN A 405 -13.20 -4.05 8.23
N THR A 406 -13.85 -3.77 7.11
CA THR A 406 -14.86 -4.63 6.49
C THR A 406 -14.39 -5.15 5.13
N ALA A 407 -14.71 -4.48 4.02
CA ALA A 407 -14.42 -4.96 2.66
C ALA A 407 -12.93 -5.18 2.40
N ASN A 408 -12.07 -4.24 2.82
CA ASN A 408 -10.61 -4.32 2.59
C ASN A 408 -9.91 -5.32 3.53
N SER A 409 -10.55 -5.73 4.62
CA SER A 409 -9.99 -6.74 5.53
C SER A 409 -9.89 -8.13 4.89
N GLY A 410 -10.59 -8.35 3.78
CA GLY A 410 -10.75 -9.66 3.15
C GLY A 410 -11.71 -10.61 3.88
N ASN A 411 -12.19 -10.22 5.07
CA ASN A 411 -13.14 -10.99 5.87
C ASN A 411 -14.60 -10.60 5.56
N PHE A 412 -15.53 -11.47 5.88
CA PHE A 412 -16.98 -11.20 5.81
C PHE A 412 -17.50 -10.84 4.41
N LYS A 413 -16.82 -11.27 3.37
CA LYS A 413 -17.14 -10.94 1.97
C LYS A 413 -18.57 -11.31 1.58
N HIS A 414 -19.03 -12.50 2.00
CA HIS A 414 -20.37 -12.99 1.68
C HIS A 414 -21.43 -12.25 2.50
N THR A 415 -21.16 -11.97 3.77
CA THR A 415 -22.03 -11.19 4.65
C THR A 415 -22.24 -9.78 4.11
N LEU A 416 -21.17 -9.08 3.71
CA LEU A 416 -21.27 -7.73 3.15
C LEU A 416 -22.05 -7.72 1.84
N LYS A 417 -21.83 -8.70 0.94
CA LYS A 417 -22.63 -8.85 -0.29
C LYS A 417 -24.11 -9.15 0.00
N ALA A 418 -24.39 -9.97 1.01
CA ALA A 418 -25.76 -10.28 1.41
C ALA A 418 -26.46 -9.06 2.04
N LEU A 419 -25.76 -8.31 2.88
CA LEU A 419 -26.27 -7.04 3.43
C LEU A 419 -26.55 -6.01 2.36
N LEU A 420 -25.65 -5.84 1.39
CA LEU A 420 -25.85 -4.95 0.25
C LEU A 420 -27.10 -5.35 -0.55
N ARG A 421 -27.27 -6.64 -0.87
CA ARG A 421 -28.50 -7.14 -1.54
C ARG A 421 -29.75 -6.92 -0.67
N ALA A 422 -29.65 -7.15 0.63
CA ALA A 422 -30.77 -6.99 1.56
C ALA A 422 -31.22 -5.53 1.69
N SER A 423 -30.28 -4.59 1.62
CA SER A 423 -30.53 -3.15 1.70
C SER A 423 -31.30 -2.60 0.50
N LYS A 424 -31.17 -3.22 -0.68
CA LYS A 424 -31.66 -2.71 -1.96
C LYS A 424 -31.11 -1.33 -2.36
N LEU A 425 -30.00 -0.92 -1.75
CA LEU A 425 -29.28 0.32 -2.01
C LEU A 425 -28.14 0.07 -2.99
N ASP A 426 -27.61 1.15 -3.59
CA ASP A 426 -26.30 1.08 -4.22
C ASP A 426 -25.19 0.98 -3.15
N ALA A 427 -23.97 0.69 -3.58
CA ALA A 427 -22.87 0.44 -2.65
C ALA A 427 -22.58 1.65 -1.74
N PHE A 428 -22.54 2.87 -2.31
CA PHE A 428 -22.26 4.06 -1.51
C PHE A 428 -23.36 4.35 -0.49
N ALA A 429 -24.63 4.21 -0.88
CA ALA A 429 -25.76 4.42 0.01
C ALA A 429 -25.80 3.35 1.13
N PHE A 430 -25.49 2.10 0.82
CA PHE A 430 -25.33 1.03 1.84
C PHE A 430 -24.21 1.35 2.82
N TYR A 431 -23.02 1.69 2.31
CA TYR A 431 -21.91 2.07 3.20
C TYR A 431 -22.21 3.34 4.00
N ARG A 432 -23.02 4.27 3.44
CA ARG A 432 -23.50 5.44 4.17
C ARG A 432 -24.38 5.03 5.37
N GLN A 433 -25.27 4.07 5.16
CA GLN A 433 -26.11 3.52 6.24
C GLN A 433 -25.23 2.85 7.31
N LEU A 434 -24.33 1.97 6.90
CA LEU A 434 -23.44 1.23 7.80
C LEU A 434 -22.51 2.19 8.57
N THR A 435 -21.90 3.16 7.91
CA THR A 435 -21.00 4.14 8.52
C THR A 435 -21.72 4.99 9.57
N ASN A 436 -22.90 5.54 9.22
CA ASN A 436 -23.66 6.36 10.16
C ASN A 436 -24.06 5.56 11.40
N TRP A 437 -24.55 4.33 11.21
CA TRP A 437 -24.90 3.45 12.30
C TRP A 437 -23.67 3.08 13.16
N TRP A 438 -22.54 2.74 12.54
CA TRP A 438 -21.30 2.36 13.22
C TRP A 438 -20.78 3.48 14.13
N VAL A 439 -20.82 4.72 13.65
CA VAL A 439 -20.42 5.91 14.42
C VAL A 439 -21.40 6.17 15.55
N GLN A 440 -22.73 6.09 15.31
CA GLN A 440 -23.76 6.30 16.32
C GLN A 440 -23.74 5.24 17.41
N ALA A 441 -23.43 4.00 17.06
CA ALA A 441 -23.28 2.89 18.01
C ALA A 441 -21.97 2.97 18.83
N GLY A 442 -21.09 3.96 18.56
CA GLY A 442 -19.87 4.20 19.33
C GLY A 442 -18.70 3.28 18.98
N HIS A 443 -18.74 2.62 17.83
CA HIS A 443 -17.66 1.73 17.37
C HIS A 443 -16.50 2.47 16.69
N TYR A 444 -16.71 3.71 16.25
CA TYR A 444 -15.66 4.60 15.73
C TYR A 444 -15.13 5.49 16.90
N PRO A 445 -13.82 5.82 16.98
CA PRO A 445 -12.74 5.56 16.01
C PRO A 445 -11.92 4.28 16.26
N GLN A 446 -12.40 3.36 17.09
CA GLN A 446 -11.64 2.18 17.44
C GLN A 446 -11.43 1.25 16.23
N SER A 447 -10.25 0.62 16.17
CA SER A 447 -9.98 -0.50 15.27
C SER A 447 -10.40 -1.81 15.96
N HIS A 448 -11.13 -2.64 15.23
CA HIS A 448 -11.62 -3.92 15.73
C HIS A 448 -10.92 -5.06 15.00
N ASN A 449 -10.58 -6.12 15.72
CA ASN A 449 -10.14 -7.37 15.07
C ASN A 449 -11.34 -8.10 14.44
N ALA A 450 -11.08 -9.14 13.66
CA ALA A 450 -12.14 -9.86 12.95
C ALA A 450 -13.28 -10.35 13.87
N LYS A 451 -12.98 -10.78 15.11
CA LYS A 451 -14.03 -11.18 16.09
C LYS A 451 -14.91 -10.01 16.51
N GLY A 452 -14.30 -8.85 16.73
CA GLY A 452 -15.03 -7.62 17.06
C GLY A 452 -15.91 -7.17 15.90
N VAL A 453 -15.40 -7.21 14.67
CA VAL A 453 -16.19 -6.89 13.46
C VAL A 453 -17.38 -7.84 13.29
N ALA A 454 -17.19 -9.15 13.50
CA ALA A 454 -18.30 -10.12 13.47
C ALA A 454 -19.42 -9.79 14.46
N ALA A 455 -19.07 -9.41 15.69
CA ALA A 455 -20.04 -9.01 16.71
C ALA A 455 -20.78 -7.70 16.34
N ILE A 456 -20.07 -6.74 15.75
CA ILE A 456 -20.65 -5.49 15.27
C ILE A 456 -21.60 -5.74 14.09
N LEU A 457 -21.22 -6.61 13.15
CA LEU A 457 -22.10 -7.01 12.04
C LEU A 457 -23.36 -7.72 12.54
N LEU A 458 -23.26 -8.57 13.57
CA LEU A 458 -24.42 -9.16 14.23
C LEU A 458 -25.38 -8.07 14.74
N GLN A 459 -24.85 -7.12 15.51
CA GLN A 459 -25.66 -6.02 16.06
C GLN A 459 -26.31 -5.18 14.94
N PHE A 460 -25.55 -4.86 13.90
CA PHE A 460 -26.08 -4.15 12.72
C PHE A 460 -27.23 -4.90 12.03
N ILE A 461 -27.09 -6.23 11.88
CA ILE A 461 -28.13 -7.10 11.32
C ILE A 461 -29.39 -7.09 12.19
N GLU A 462 -29.24 -7.23 13.49
CA GLU A 462 -30.36 -7.28 14.43
C GLU A 462 -31.15 -5.97 14.48
N GLU A 463 -30.47 -4.84 14.43
CA GLU A 463 -31.10 -3.52 14.51
C GLU A 463 -31.70 -3.04 13.19
N ASN A 464 -31.10 -3.41 12.02
CA ASN A 464 -31.50 -2.85 10.74
C ASN A 464 -32.16 -3.84 9.79
N TYR A 465 -31.99 -5.16 10.02
CA TYR A 465 -32.45 -6.21 9.09
C TYR A 465 -33.13 -7.38 9.82
N SER A 466 -33.91 -7.10 10.86
CA SER A 466 -34.58 -8.11 11.69
C SER A 466 -35.42 -9.13 10.90
N GLU A 467 -36.10 -8.68 9.84
CA GLU A 467 -36.90 -9.56 8.96
C GLU A 467 -36.07 -10.59 8.18
N LYS A 468 -34.79 -10.28 7.92
CA LYS A 468 -33.83 -11.14 7.21
C LYS A 468 -32.77 -11.74 8.13
N ARG A 469 -32.96 -11.61 9.44
CA ARG A 469 -31.98 -12.01 10.47
C ARG A 469 -31.50 -13.45 10.26
N ALA A 470 -32.41 -14.39 10.07
CA ALA A 470 -32.06 -15.81 9.96
C ALA A 470 -31.14 -16.08 8.75
N GLU A 471 -31.43 -15.51 7.60
CA GLU A 471 -30.61 -15.62 6.38
C GLU A 471 -29.22 -14.97 6.57
N LEU A 472 -29.22 -13.73 7.04
CA LEU A 472 -27.98 -12.95 7.19
C LEU A 472 -27.04 -13.54 8.26
N LEU A 473 -27.59 -14.08 9.37
CA LEU A 473 -26.79 -14.75 10.38
C LEU A 473 -26.21 -16.08 9.88
N GLU A 474 -26.93 -16.80 9.03
CA GLU A 474 -26.41 -18.03 8.42
C GLU A 474 -25.20 -17.73 7.54
N ILE A 475 -25.24 -16.64 6.76
CA ILE A 475 -24.14 -16.18 5.92
C ILE A 475 -22.98 -15.64 6.79
N LEU A 476 -23.27 -14.87 7.85
CA LEU A 476 -22.25 -14.42 8.80
C LEU A 476 -21.56 -15.61 9.49
N ARG A 477 -22.30 -16.64 9.83
CA ARG A 477 -21.76 -17.91 10.38
C ARG A 477 -20.82 -18.58 9.39
N PHE A 478 -21.18 -18.55 8.10
CA PHE A 478 -20.31 -19.08 7.03
C PHE A 478 -18.99 -18.29 6.95
N ASP A 479 -19.03 -16.97 6.93
CA ASP A 479 -17.81 -16.14 6.89
C ASP A 479 -16.97 -16.36 8.16
N VAL A 480 -17.57 -16.40 9.36
CA VAL A 480 -16.86 -16.73 10.60
C VAL A 480 -16.19 -18.11 10.54
N PHE A 481 -16.87 -19.10 9.93
CA PHE A 481 -16.31 -20.44 9.74
C PHE A 481 -15.07 -20.42 8.86
N CYS A 482 -15.08 -19.65 7.78
CA CYS A 482 -13.98 -19.55 6.82
C CYS A 482 -12.84 -18.65 7.33
N ASP A 483 -13.18 -17.47 7.84
CA ASP A 483 -12.20 -16.41 8.14
C ASP A 483 -11.56 -16.58 9.52
N ILE A 484 -12.33 -17.15 10.49
CA ILE A 484 -11.89 -17.35 11.88
C ILE A 484 -12.12 -18.81 12.31
N PRO A 485 -11.46 -19.81 11.67
CA PRO A 485 -11.86 -21.22 11.74
C PRO A 485 -11.88 -21.85 13.13
N GLN A 486 -11.13 -21.31 14.10
CA GLN A 486 -11.07 -21.83 15.47
C GLN A 486 -12.01 -21.13 16.45
N TRP A 487 -12.75 -20.12 15.98
CA TRP A 487 -13.66 -19.37 16.82
C TRP A 487 -15.12 -19.78 16.57
N ARG A 488 -15.80 -20.19 17.63
CA ARG A 488 -17.20 -20.65 17.62
C ARG A 488 -17.97 -19.89 18.69
N PRO A 489 -18.40 -18.61 18.40
CA PRO A 489 -19.16 -17.85 19.37
C PRO A 489 -20.53 -18.47 19.64
N GLU A 490 -21.00 -18.43 20.90
CA GLU A 490 -22.26 -19.02 21.34
C GLU A 490 -23.50 -18.38 20.70
N TRP A 491 -23.38 -17.13 20.26
CA TRP A 491 -24.46 -16.40 19.59
C TRP A 491 -24.69 -16.82 18.12
N LEU A 492 -23.81 -17.68 17.55
CA LEU A 492 -24.05 -18.38 16.30
C LEU A 492 -24.38 -19.86 16.57
N GLU A 493 -25.47 -20.32 15.98
CA GLU A 493 -25.91 -21.70 16.13
C GLU A 493 -25.04 -22.66 15.32
N TRP A 494 -24.13 -23.38 15.99
CA TRP A 494 -23.27 -24.37 15.36
C TRP A 494 -23.97 -25.74 15.30
N ASN A 495 -23.74 -26.48 14.20
CA ASN A 495 -24.34 -27.80 13.98
C ASN A 495 -23.34 -28.95 14.16
N THR A 496 -22.09 -28.68 14.53
CA THR A 496 -21.00 -29.68 14.62
C THR A 496 -21.40 -30.93 15.42
N GLU A 497 -22.08 -30.78 16.56
CA GLU A 497 -22.56 -31.91 17.36
C GLU A 497 -23.72 -32.63 16.70
N LYS A 498 -24.64 -31.93 16.05
CA LYS A 498 -25.81 -32.48 15.38
C LYS A 498 -25.47 -33.31 14.13
N ILE A 499 -24.32 -33.05 13.53
CA ILE A 499 -23.84 -33.72 12.31
C ILE A 499 -22.75 -34.77 12.61
N PHE A 500 -22.41 -35.04 13.87
CA PHE A 500 -21.30 -35.89 14.25
C PHE A 500 -21.38 -37.30 13.65
N GLU A 501 -22.55 -37.88 13.60
CA GLU A 501 -22.73 -39.25 13.03
C GLU A 501 -22.41 -39.27 11.53
N VAL A 502 -22.94 -38.27 10.78
CA VAL A 502 -22.74 -38.14 9.33
C VAL A 502 -21.28 -37.86 9.02
N THR A 503 -20.67 -36.95 9.74
CA THR A 503 -19.24 -36.59 9.53
C THR A 503 -18.30 -37.74 9.97
N SER A 504 -18.66 -38.48 11.02
CA SER A 504 -17.90 -39.67 11.44
C SER A 504 -17.95 -40.78 10.40
N ALA A 505 -19.10 -40.99 9.75
CA ALA A 505 -19.23 -41.95 8.66
C ALA A 505 -18.38 -41.54 7.45
N PHE A 506 -18.36 -40.25 7.09
CA PHE A 506 -17.48 -39.72 6.06
C PHE A 506 -16.01 -40.01 6.35
N TRP A 507 -15.51 -39.67 7.56
CA TRP A 507 -14.11 -39.86 7.92
C TRP A 507 -13.66 -41.36 8.03
N ARG A 508 -14.59 -42.28 8.18
CA ARG A 508 -14.33 -43.73 8.19
C ARG A 508 -14.29 -44.34 6.80
N ASN A 509 -14.76 -43.62 5.79
CA ASN A 509 -14.75 -44.07 4.40
C ASN A 509 -13.50 -43.52 3.70
N GLU A 510 -12.41 -44.31 3.71
CA GLU A 510 -11.12 -43.88 3.15
C GLU A 510 -11.21 -43.53 1.64
N GLU A 511 -12.01 -44.27 0.87
CA GLU A 511 -12.19 -44.04 -0.57
C GLU A 511 -12.89 -42.69 -0.81
N LEU A 512 -13.90 -42.37 -0.01
CA LEU A 512 -14.63 -41.13 -0.12
C LEU A 512 -13.75 -39.92 0.34
N VAL A 513 -13.01 -40.09 1.43
CA VAL A 513 -12.09 -39.05 1.92
C VAL A 513 -11.00 -38.76 0.89
N ALA A 514 -10.43 -39.81 0.26
CA ALA A 514 -9.38 -39.64 -0.74
C ALA A 514 -9.82 -38.85 -1.98
N GLN A 515 -11.12 -38.80 -2.30
CA GLN A 515 -11.65 -37.99 -3.39
C GLN A 515 -11.53 -36.46 -3.12
N TYR A 516 -11.56 -36.04 -1.86
CA TYR A 516 -11.49 -34.66 -1.42
C TYR A 516 -10.11 -34.26 -0.90
N ILE A 517 -9.43 -35.20 -0.23
CA ILE A 517 -8.10 -35.01 0.37
C ILE A 517 -7.25 -36.24 0.01
N PRO A 518 -6.63 -36.27 -1.19
CA PRO A 518 -5.91 -37.45 -1.70
C PRO A 518 -4.77 -37.93 -0.81
N GLU A 519 -4.09 -37.06 -0.10
CA GLU A 519 -2.95 -37.36 0.77
C GLU A 519 -3.33 -37.52 2.24
N TYR A 520 -4.64 -37.57 2.55
CA TYR A 520 -5.08 -37.64 3.93
C TYR A 520 -4.71 -38.98 4.55
N LYS A 521 -4.08 -38.91 5.74
CA LYS A 521 -3.86 -40.05 6.63
C LYS A 521 -4.49 -39.77 7.97
N PHE A 522 -5.37 -40.66 8.44
CA PHE A 522 -5.99 -40.50 9.75
C PHE A 522 -4.91 -40.49 10.84
N SER A 523 -4.95 -39.49 11.69
CA SER A 523 -4.07 -39.36 12.85
C SER A 523 -4.85 -39.33 14.16
N SER A 524 -5.82 -38.42 14.27
CA SER A 524 -6.73 -38.34 15.42
C SER A 524 -7.91 -37.40 15.10
N TRP A 525 -9.02 -37.59 15.81
CA TRP A 525 -10.18 -36.68 15.73
C TRP A 525 -9.84 -35.23 16.05
N ARG A 526 -8.91 -35.00 16.98
CA ARG A 526 -8.43 -33.67 17.32
C ARG A 526 -7.76 -32.97 16.11
N GLN A 527 -7.00 -33.73 15.34
CA GLN A 527 -6.34 -33.23 14.12
C GLN A 527 -7.37 -32.96 13.02
N ILE A 528 -8.37 -33.84 12.85
CA ILE A 528 -9.47 -33.61 11.91
C ILE A 528 -10.17 -32.30 12.24
N HIS A 529 -10.64 -32.13 13.47
CA HIS A 529 -11.35 -30.90 13.88
C HIS A 529 -10.50 -29.62 13.74
N LYS A 530 -9.18 -29.73 13.89
CA LYS A 530 -8.26 -28.60 13.74
C LYS A 530 -8.03 -28.23 12.29
N PHE A 531 -7.78 -29.21 11.43
CA PHE A 531 -7.33 -28.97 10.06
C PHE A 531 -8.44 -29.11 9.01
N TYR A 532 -9.47 -29.87 9.29
CA TYR A 532 -10.54 -30.19 8.35
C TYR A 532 -11.93 -30.09 9.03
N PRO A 533 -12.26 -28.97 9.67
CA PRO A 533 -13.59 -28.82 10.27
C PRO A 533 -14.67 -28.92 9.20
N ILE A 534 -15.76 -29.62 9.53
CA ILE A 534 -16.97 -29.71 8.70
C ILE A 534 -18.10 -29.04 9.45
N GLU A 535 -18.91 -28.24 8.75
CA GLU A 535 -20.10 -27.60 9.28
C GLU A 535 -21.28 -27.74 8.31
N LEU A 536 -22.49 -27.80 8.82
CA LEU A 536 -23.73 -27.82 8.04
C LEU A 536 -24.30 -26.42 7.95
N PHE A 537 -24.42 -25.90 6.73
CA PHE A 537 -25.11 -24.67 6.43
C PHE A 537 -26.48 -24.96 5.81
N LYS A 538 -27.49 -24.18 6.19
CA LYS A 538 -28.89 -24.35 5.75
C LYS A 538 -29.25 -23.44 4.56
N ALA A 539 -28.34 -22.59 4.17
CA ALA A 539 -28.50 -21.73 2.99
C ALA A 539 -27.18 -21.68 2.21
N ASP A 540 -27.30 -21.56 0.91
CA ASP A 540 -26.18 -21.26 0.03
C ASP A 540 -25.72 -19.83 0.28
N TRP A 541 -24.47 -19.64 0.66
CA TRP A 541 -23.89 -18.34 1.02
C TRP A 541 -23.71 -17.39 -0.18
N GLN A 542 -23.77 -17.91 -1.41
CA GLN A 542 -23.66 -17.11 -2.63
C GLN A 542 -25.03 -16.60 -3.09
N THR A 543 -26.02 -17.47 -3.10
CA THR A 543 -27.35 -17.19 -3.66
C THR A 543 -28.38 -16.83 -2.60
N GLY A 544 -28.20 -17.27 -1.35
CA GLY A 544 -29.18 -17.19 -0.27
C GLY A 544 -30.28 -18.25 -0.35
N GLU A 545 -30.23 -19.18 -1.31
CA GLU A 545 -31.19 -20.27 -1.42
C GLU A 545 -31.14 -21.22 -0.23
N GLN A 546 -32.30 -21.63 0.28
CA GLN A 546 -32.40 -22.60 1.37
C GLN A 546 -31.98 -24.00 0.85
N LYS A 547 -30.80 -24.44 1.28
CA LYS A 547 -30.21 -25.71 0.89
C LYS A 547 -29.23 -26.19 1.96
N ASN A 548 -29.35 -27.45 2.37
CA ASN A 548 -28.38 -28.04 3.27
C ASN A 548 -27.07 -28.33 2.56
N LEU A 549 -25.99 -27.69 3.03
CA LEU A 549 -24.64 -27.83 2.49
C LEU A 549 -23.67 -28.23 3.60
N TYR A 550 -23.05 -29.40 3.46
CA TYR A 550 -21.94 -29.80 4.32
C TYR A 550 -20.66 -29.22 3.75
N VAL A 551 -20.06 -28.29 4.46
CA VAL A 551 -18.87 -27.57 4.02
C VAL A 551 -17.69 -27.99 4.88
N MET A 552 -16.63 -28.43 4.23
CA MET A 552 -15.34 -28.72 4.84
C MET A 552 -14.35 -27.62 4.49
N LEU A 553 -13.62 -27.14 5.49
CA LEU A 553 -12.53 -26.21 5.30
C LEU A 553 -11.19 -26.94 5.44
N ASP A 554 -10.40 -26.99 4.37
CA ASP A 554 -9.04 -27.51 4.41
C ASP A 554 -8.08 -26.39 4.85
N ASN A 555 -7.70 -26.41 6.13
CA ASN A 555 -6.75 -25.47 6.73
C ASN A 555 -5.29 -25.97 6.68
N LYS A 556 -5.04 -27.16 6.12
CA LYS A 556 -3.70 -27.73 6.04
C LYS A 556 -3.00 -27.39 4.74
N SER A 557 -3.75 -27.20 3.66
CA SER A 557 -3.21 -26.72 2.39
C SER A 557 -2.70 -25.29 2.55
N GLU A 558 -1.65 -24.92 1.83
CA GLU A 558 -1.10 -23.55 1.82
C GLU A 558 -2.18 -22.50 1.48
N GLU A 559 -3.09 -22.88 0.59
CA GLU A 559 -4.31 -22.12 0.33
C GLU A 559 -5.50 -22.85 0.99
N LYS A 560 -6.18 -22.16 1.91
CA LYS A 560 -7.43 -22.68 2.48
C LYS A 560 -8.40 -23.05 1.35
N ARG A 561 -8.80 -24.32 1.29
CA ARG A 561 -9.77 -24.79 0.30
C ARG A 561 -11.11 -25.07 0.95
N LEU A 562 -12.14 -24.60 0.29
CA LEU A 562 -13.52 -24.83 0.67
C LEU A 562 -14.07 -25.99 -0.18
N LEU A 563 -14.56 -27.02 0.46
CA LEU A 563 -15.06 -28.21 -0.21
C LEU A 563 -16.50 -28.48 0.24
N VAL A 564 -17.42 -28.55 -0.72
CA VAL A 564 -18.79 -28.96 -0.46
C VAL A 564 -18.87 -30.48 -0.58
N LEU A 565 -19.28 -31.14 0.51
CA LEU A 565 -19.34 -32.59 0.59
C LEU A 565 -20.74 -33.10 0.21
N PRO A 566 -20.85 -34.20 -0.53
CA PRO A 566 -22.12 -34.82 -0.91
C PRO A 566 -22.68 -35.68 0.24
N LEU A 567 -22.83 -35.05 1.42
CA LEU A 567 -23.38 -35.73 2.59
C LEU A 567 -24.87 -35.43 2.69
N GLU A 568 -25.67 -36.48 2.92
CA GLU A 568 -27.09 -36.36 3.19
C GLU A 568 -27.37 -36.88 4.59
N LYS A 569 -28.33 -36.27 5.27
CA LYS A 569 -28.83 -36.79 6.53
C LYS A 569 -29.81 -37.91 6.17
N ASN A 570 -29.45 -39.19 6.47
CA ASN A 570 -30.37 -40.32 6.39
C ASN A 570 -31.59 -40.10 7.26
#